data_735f88a0ec76a45826a9855a147e5be0
#
_entry.id   735f88a0ec76a45826a9855a147e5be0
#
_cell.length_a   1.000
_cell.length_b   1.000
_cell.length_c   1.000
_cell.angle_alpha   90.00
_cell.angle_beta   90.00
_cell.angle_gamma   90.00
#
_symmetry.space_group_name_H-M   'P 1'
#
loop_
_entity.id
_entity.type
_entity.pdbx_description
1 polymer ?
#
loop_
_entity_poly.entity_id
_entity_poly.type
_entity_poly.pdbx_seq_one_letter_code
_entity_poly.pdbx_strand_id
1 'polypeptide(L)'
;MHPAFSVLVFTVMSGAGYGLITLMVIAHMSGLAQLQDSSTLLSGGILAFLLISGGLLSSTLHLANPKNAWRSFSRFRTSWLSREAVFAVLFYPFLLLYLFGIYSQGTELNGFFQLMGTVAAILAMVTLFCTSMIYASLKTIRQWNSALTPMNYLALGLMSGSLLLAAVQGIVAGDLNGTLQNAALGLVVLGSVTKLIYLFWIGKPQGSTIQTATGFTQASVRLLDQGHTSNSFLNDEFGYTVEANKLLRLRGGMLLLAFVLPFILLMLNSAALTLIAALLAIGGLLVERWLFFAEARHVVRLYHGDQRT
;
A
#
# COMPACT_ATOMS: atom_id res chain seq x y z
N MET A 1 13.25 -9.56 6.45
CA MET A 1 12.16 -10.13 7.27
C MET A 1 11.32 -11.07 6.41
N HIS A 2 10.71 -12.11 7.00
CA HIS A 2 9.88 -13.04 6.23
C HIS A 2 8.56 -12.37 5.83
N PRO A 3 8.22 -12.27 4.53
CA PRO A 3 7.02 -11.61 4.06
C PRO A 3 5.77 -12.46 4.31
N ALA A 4 4.90 -12.06 5.24
CA ALA A 4 3.63 -12.75 5.47
C ALA A 4 2.62 -12.41 4.36
N PHE A 5 2.14 -13.41 3.62
CA PHE A 5 1.26 -13.21 2.47
C PHE A 5 -0.03 -12.44 2.82
N SER A 6 -0.61 -12.69 3.99
CA SER A 6 -1.79 -11.98 4.47
C SER A 6 -1.57 -10.45 4.60
N VAL A 7 -0.35 -10.03 5.01
CA VAL A 7 0.01 -8.60 5.11
C VAL A 7 0.21 -7.99 3.72
N LEU A 8 0.76 -8.76 2.77
CA LEU A 8 0.90 -8.30 1.38
C LEU A 8 -0.47 -8.02 0.77
N VAL A 9 -1.39 -9.00 0.87
CA VAL A 9 -2.76 -8.86 0.38
C VAL A 9 -3.47 -7.70 1.07
N PHE A 10 -3.37 -7.59 2.39
CA PHE A 10 -3.93 -6.49 3.15
C PHE A 10 -3.48 -5.14 2.61
N THR A 11 -2.19 -4.89 2.55
CA THR A 11 -1.66 -3.57 2.21
C THR A 11 -1.92 -3.17 0.75
N VAL A 12 -1.95 -4.13 -0.19
CA VAL A 12 -2.22 -3.87 -1.60
C VAL A 12 -3.72 -3.68 -1.84
N MET A 13 -4.55 -4.59 -1.36
CA MET A 13 -6.00 -4.55 -1.60
C MET A 13 -6.65 -3.34 -0.93
N SER A 14 -6.38 -3.12 0.36
CA SER A 14 -6.92 -1.96 1.06
C SER A 14 -6.37 -0.65 0.49
N GLY A 15 -5.08 -0.59 0.15
CA GLY A 15 -4.47 0.58 -0.48
C GLY A 15 -5.13 0.93 -1.82
N ALA A 16 -5.36 -0.05 -2.68
CA ALA A 16 -6.05 0.12 -3.96
C ALA A 16 -7.50 0.58 -3.76
N GLY A 17 -8.22 -0.01 -2.78
CA GLY A 17 -9.58 0.38 -2.45
C GLY A 17 -9.68 1.80 -1.89
N TYR A 18 -8.79 2.20 -0.98
CA TYR A 18 -8.73 3.58 -0.46
C TYR A 18 -8.38 4.59 -1.55
N GLY A 19 -7.45 4.26 -2.44
CA GLY A 19 -7.13 5.09 -3.60
C GLY A 19 -8.31 5.24 -4.55
N LEU A 20 -9.01 4.13 -4.84
CA LEU A 20 -10.18 4.10 -5.72
C LEU A 20 -11.29 5.01 -5.21
N ILE A 21 -11.71 4.86 -3.94
CA ILE A 21 -12.79 5.68 -3.39
C ILE A 21 -12.39 7.16 -3.32
N THR A 22 -11.15 7.47 -2.97
CA THR A 22 -10.67 8.84 -2.89
C THR A 22 -10.75 9.53 -4.26
N LEU A 23 -10.22 8.90 -5.31
CA LEU A 23 -10.23 9.47 -6.66
C LEU A 23 -11.63 9.51 -7.26
N MET A 24 -12.47 8.50 -6.96
CA MET A 24 -13.86 8.48 -7.39
C MET A 24 -14.65 9.65 -6.79
N VAL A 25 -14.49 9.92 -5.49
CA VAL A 25 -15.14 11.06 -4.83
C VAL A 25 -14.63 12.38 -5.40
N ILE A 26 -13.32 12.53 -5.58
CA ILE A 26 -12.74 13.74 -6.18
C ILE A 26 -13.29 13.96 -7.59
N ALA A 27 -13.28 12.94 -8.44
CA ALA A 27 -13.76 13.03 -9.81
C ALA A 27 -15.26 13.37 -9.87
N HIS A 28 -16.07 12.75 -8.99
CA HIS A 28 -17.50 13.02 -8.88
C HIS A 28 -17.79 14.45 -8.43
N MET A 29 -17.16 14.90 -7.33
CA MET A 29 -17.42 16.22 -6.73
C MET A 29 -16.88 17.39 -7.57
N SER A 30 -15.77 17.18 -8.29
CA SER A 30 -15.16 18.22 -9.12
C SER A 30 -15.79 18.34 -10.50
N GLY A 31 -16.60 17.36 -10.92
CA GLY A 31 -17.13 17.28 -12.28
C GLY A 31 -16.08 17.06 -13.38
N LEU A 32 -14.80 16.92 -13.01
CA LEU A 32 -13.66 16.84 -13.94
C LEU A 32 -13.72 15.62 -14.88
N ALA A 33 -14.32 14.54 -14.44
CA ALA A 33 -14.33 13.28 -15.18
C ALA A 33 -15.70 12.94 -15.77
N GLN A 34 -16.68 13.85 -15.74
CA GLN A 34 -18.04 13.63 -16.24
C GLN A 34 -18.61 12.26 -15.80
N LEU A 35 -18.37 11.85 -14.56
CA LEU A 35 -18.94 10.63 -13.96
C LEU A 35 -20.44 10.85 -13.72
N GLN A 36 -21.21 10.90 -14.82
CA GLN A 36 -22.64 11.16 -14.80
C GLN A 36 -23.49 9.88 -14.68
N ASP A 37 -22.82 8.73 -14.60
CA ASP A 37 -23.49 7.45 -14.48
C ASP A 37 -23.40 6.91 -13.04
N SER A 38 -24.57 6.80 -12.40
CA SER A 38 -24.68 6.24 -11.05
C SER A 38 -24.23 4.77 -10.99
N SER A 39 -24.35 4.00 -12.07
CA SER A 39 -23.91 2.61 -12.10
C SER A 39 -22.39 2.50 -12.00
N THR A 40 -21.64 3.39 -12.63
CA THR A 40 -20.17 3.48 -12.51
C THR A 40 -19.74 3.83 -11.08
N LEU A 41 -20.40 4.82 -10.47
CA LEU A 41 -20.09 5.22 -9.10
C LEU A 41 -20.43 4.12 -8.09
N LEU A 42 -21.58 3.46 -8.24
CA LEU A 42 -21.94 2.34 -7.36
C LEU A 42 -21.01 1.15 -7.54
N SER A 43 -20.70 0.77 -8.79
CA SER A 43 -19.78 -0.33 -9.07
C SER A 43 -18.38 -0.06 -8.51
N GLY A 44 -17.86 1.14 -8.72
CA GLY A 44 -16.57 1.57 -8.15
C GLY A 44 -16.58 1.58 -6.63
N GLY A 45 -17.64 2.09 -6.01
CA GLY A 45 -17.79 2.10 -4.55
C GLY A 45 -17.93 0.71 -3.94
N ILE A 46 -18.69 -0.19 -4.58
CA ILE A 46 -18.80 -1.60 -4.15
C ILE A 46 -17.45 -2.31 -4.30
N LEU A 47 -16.74 -2.10 -5.41
CA LEU A 47 -15.41 -2.65 -5.60
C LEU A 47 -14.44 -2.16 -4.53
N ALA A 48 -14.44 -0.85 -4.22
CA ALA A 48 -13.62 -0.30 -3.14
C ALA A 48 -13.96 -0.92 -1.78
N PHE A 49 -15.26 -1.04 -1.47
CA PHE A 49 -15.73 -1.71 -0.24
C PHE A 49 -15.21 -3.14 -0.14
N LEU A 50 -15.31 -3.94 -1.22
CA LEU A 50 -14.84 -5.33 -1.25
C LEU A 50 -13.32 -5.43 -1.10
N LEU A 51 -12.56 -4.57 -1.80
CA LEU A 51 -11.10 -4.53 -1.71
C LEU A 51 -10.62 -4.16 -0.30
N ILE A 52 -11.20 -3.13 0.29
CA ILE A 52 -10.85 -2.68 1.65
C ILE A 52 -11.21 -3.75 2.67
N SER A 53 -12.44 -4.29 2.61
CA SER A 53 -12.91 -5.32 3.54
C SER A 53 -12.11 -6.61 3.42
N GLY A 54 -11.84 -7.08 2.20
CA GLY A 54 -11.02 -8.25 1.93
C GLY A 54 -9.59 -8.07 2.43
N GLY A 55 -9.01 -6.89 2.22
CA GLY A 55 -7.69 -6.54 2.76
C GLY A 55 -7.67 -6.57 4.29
N LEU A 56 -8.60 -5.88 4.94
CA LEU A 56 -8.69 -5.84 6.41
C LEU A 56 -8.94 -7.23 7.01
N LEU A 57 -9.79 -8.05 6.40
CA LEU A 57 -10.00 -9.44 6.82
C LEU A 57 -8.71 -10.25 6.68
N SER A 58 -7.97 -10.08 5.57
CA SER A 58 -6.67 -10.73 5.39
C SER A 58 -5.69 -10.36 6.51
N SER A 59 -5.72 -9.13 7.01
CA SER A 59 -4.85 -8.70 8.10
C SER A 59 -5.12 -9.45 9.41
N THR A 60 -6.31 -9.98 9.61
CA THR A 60 -6.63 -10.74 10.83
C THR A 60 -6.00 -12.13 10.84
N LEU A 61 -5.66 -12.69 9.67
CA LEU A 61 -5.12 -14.03 9.53
C LEU A 61 -3.70 -14.22 10.07
N HIS A 62 -2.96 -13.13 10.26
CA HIS A 62 -1.62 -13.20 10.86
C HIS A 62 -1.59 -12.84 12.34
N LEU A 63 -2.74 -12.54 12.95
CA LEU A 63 -2.81 -12.25 14.38
C LEU A 63 -2.61 -13.55 15.18
N ALA A 64 -1.67 -13.54 16.11
CA ALA A 64 -1.45 -14.66 17.02
C ALA A 64 -2.69 -15.00 17.86
N ASN A 65 -3.51 -14.00 18.19
CA ASN A 65 -4.77 -14.17 18.91
C ASN A 65 -5.85 -13.23 18.37
N PRO A 66 -6.63 -13.64 17.35
CA PRO A 66 -7.68 -12.82 16.75
C PRO A 66 -8.76 -12.34 17.72
N LYS A 67 -9.03 -13.12 18.78
CA LYS A 67 -10.03 -12.77 19.83
C LYS A 67 -9.66 -11.47 20.56
N ASN A 68 -8.38 -11.09 20.57
CA ASN A 68 -7.88 -9.87 21.18
C ASN A 68 -7.75 -8.69 20.21
N ALA A 69 -8.21 -8.82 18.98
CA ALA A 69 -8.10 -7.76 17.95
C ALA A 69 -8.73 -6.43 18.40
N TRP A 70 -9.80 -6.47 19.19
CA TRP A 70 -10.43 -5.27 19.75
C TRP A 70 -9.49 -4.40 20.59
N ARG A 71 -8.42 -4.97 21.17
CA ARG A 71 -7.39 -4.23 21.91
C ARG A 71 -6.63 -3.25 21.04
N SER A 72 -6.62 -3.44 19.71
CA SER A 72 -5.99 -2.50 18.77
C SER A 72 -6.58 -1.09 18.88
N PHE A 73 -7.84 -0.94 19.32
CA PHE A 73 -8.50 0.35 19.51
C PHE A 73 -8.04 1.12 20.78
N SER A 74 -7.45 0.43 21.76
CA SER A 74 -7.20 0.98 23.10
C SER A 74 -6.02 1.94 23.20
N ARG A 75 -5.11 1.98 22.21
CA ARG A 75 -3.85 2.75 22.23
C ARG A 75 -3.78 3.85 21.18
N PHE A 76 -4.90 4.48 20.87
CA PHE A 76 -5.03 5.50 19.81
C PHE A 76 -3.97 6.62 19.89
N ARG A 77 -3.64 7.10 21.09
CA ARG A 77 -2.66 8.21 21.25
C ARG A 77 -1.22 7.82 20.94
N THR A 78 -0.85 6.56 21.11
CA THR A 78 0.56 6.12 21.08
C THR A 78 0.90 5.15 19.96
N SER A 79 -0.09 4.47 19.36
CA SER A 79 0.12 3.42 18.36
C SER A 79 -0.49 3.78 17.01
N TRP A 80 0.32 3.72 15.96
CA TRP A 80 -0.16 3.90 14.59
C TRP A 80 -1.11 2.79 14.14
N LEU A 81 -0.88 1.55 14.59
CA LEU A 81 -1.79 0.42 14.37
C LEU A 81 -3.19 0.70 14.96
N SER A 82 -3.23 1.32 16.15
CA SER A 82 -4.49 1.69 16.80
C SER A 82 -5.23 2.79 16.03
N ARG A 83 -4.49 3.78 15.52
CA ARG A 83 -5.05 4.86 14.67
C ARG A 83 -5.62 4.30 13.37
N GLU A 84 -4.87 3.42 12.71
CA GLU A 84 -5.31 2.71 11.51
C GLU A 84 -6.64 1.99 11.77
N ALA A 85 -6.72 1.16 12.83
CA ALA A 85 -7.92 0.40 13.16
C ALA A 85 -9.14 1.31 13.41
N VAL A 86 -8.96 2.41 14.15
CA VAL A 86 -10.03 3.37 14.42
C VAL A 86 -10.52 4.04 13.12
N PHE A 87 -9.59 4.56 12.31
CA PHE A 87 -9.96 5.24 11.06
C PHE A 87 -10.54 4.29 10.02
N ALA A 88 -10.04 3.05 9.95
CA ALA A 88 -10.59 2.02 9.07
C ALA A 88 -12.04 1.69 9.40
N VAL A 89 -12.40 1.56 10.68
CA VAL A 89 -13.80 1.32 11.09
C VAL A 89 -14.65 2.57 10.88
N LEU A 90 -14.13 3.73 11.24
CA LEU A 90 -14.85 5.01 11.09
C LEU A 90 -15.14 5.34 9.62
N PHE A 91 -14.34 4.89 8.69
CA PHE A 91 -14.53 5.09 7.26
C PHE A 91 -15.83 4.49 6.72
N TYR A 92 -16.24 3.30 7.20
CA TYR A 92 -17.36 2.56 6.62
C TYR A 92 -18.73 3.28 6.71
N PRO A 93 -19.16 3.88 7.83
CA PRO A 93 -20.40 4.63 7.88
C PRO A 93 -20.49 5.73 6.84
N PHE A 94 -19.41 6.48 6.63
CA PHE A 94 -19.35 7.57 5.67
C PHE A 94 -19.38 7.05 4.21
N LEU A 95 -18.65 5.97 3.91
CA LEU A 95 -18.72 5.32 2.62
C LEU A 95 -20.14 4.82 2.32
N LEU A 96 -20.77 4.12 3.26
CA LEU A 96 -22.10 3.55 3.07
C LEU A 96 -23.15 4.65 2.88
N LEU A 97 -23.08 5.75 3.63
CA LEU A 97 -23.97 6.90 3.45
C LEU A 97 -23.75 7.56 2.08
N TYR A 98 -22.51 7.72 1.63
CA TYR A 98 -22.22 8.24 0.31
C TYR A 98 -22.81 7.35 -0.82
N LEU A 99 -22.61 6.04 -0.74
CA LEU A 99 -23.14 5.09 -1.71
C LEU A 99 -24.69 5.04 -1.68
N PHE A 100 -25.29 5.14 -0.48
CA PHE A 100 -26.73 5.25 -0.34
C PHE A 100 -27.26 6.54 -0.97
N GLY A 101 -26.52 7.65 -0.85
CA GLY A 101 -26.86 8.90 -1.54
C GLY A 101 -26.90 8.72 -3.06
N ILE A 102 -25.86 8.08 -3.63
CA ILE A 102 -25.80 7.78 -5.08
C ILE A 102 -26.98 6.86 -5.49
N TYR A 103 -27.27 5.84 -4.70
CA TYR A 103 -28.38 4.93 -4.98
C TYR A 103 -29.75 5.64 -4.98
N SER A 104 -29.98 6.58 -4.03
CA SER A 104 -31.27 7.23 -3.83
C SER A 104 -31.49 8.48 -4.68
N GLN A 105 -30.42 9.23 -5.01
CA GLN A 105 -30.51 10.53 -5.69
C GLN A 105 -29.81 10.53 -7.07
N GLY A 106 -29.13 9.45 -7.43
CA GLY A 106 -28.28 9.42 -8.61
C GLY A 106 -26.97 10.18 -8.41
N THR A 107 -26.50 10.85 -9.45
CA THR A 107 -25.23 11.59 -9.42
C THR A 107 -25.36 13.00 -8.85
N GLU A 108 -26.56 13.56 -8.79
CA GLU A 108 -26.80 14.88 -8.19
C GLU A 108 -27.08 14.77 -6.70
N LEU A 109 -26.04 14.68 -5.90
CA LEU A 109 -26.16 14.53 -4.46
C LEU A 109 -26.47 15.86 -3.77
N ASN A 110 -27.31 15.81 -2.74
CA ASN A 110 -27.46 16.93 -1.80
C ASN A 110 -26.18 17.12 -0.96
N GLY A 111 -26.07 18.29 -0.32
CA GLY A 111 -24.87 18.66 0.46
C GLY A 111 -24.51 17.68 1.59
N PHE A 112 -25.50 16.98 2.17
CA PHE A 112 -25.24 15.97 3.20
C PHE A 112 -24.46 14.77 2.63
N PHE A 113 -24.89 14.18 1.53
CA PHE A 113 -24.21 13.02 0.93
C PHE A 113 -22.89 13.41 0.28
N GLN A 114 -22.77 14.63 -0.25
CA GLN A 114 -21.49 15.17 -0.70
C GLN A 114 -20.47 15.27 0.45
N LEU A 115 -20.92 15.75 1.63
CA LEU A 115 -20.08 15.79 2.82
C LEU A 115 -19.67 14.38 3.25
N MET A 116 -20.60 13.40 3.24
CA MET A 116 -20.29 12.01 3.59
C MET A 116 -19.20 11.42 2.66
N GLY A 117 -19.31 11.64 1.35
CA GLY A 117 -18.30 11.22 0.38
C GLY A 117 -16.94 11.88 0.65
N THR A 118 -16.92 13.19 0.88
CA THR A 118 -15.70 13.95 1.20
C THR A 118 -15.03 13.43 2.47
N VAL A 119 -15.79 13.19 3.54
CA VAL A 119 -15.27 12.64 4.79
C VAL A 119 -14.73 11.22 4.56
N ALA A 120 -15.44 10.39 3.79
CA ALA A 120 -14.96 9.05 3.44
C ALA A 120 -13.61 9.11 2.70
N ALA A 121 -13.45 9.99 1.71
CA ALA A 121 -12.19 10.16 0.99
C ALA A 121 -11.04 10.61 1.90
N ILE A 122 -11.28 11.55 2.81
CA ILE A 122 -10.29 11.98 3.80
C ILE A 122 -9.91 10.83 4.73
N LEU A 123 -10.89 10.10 5.27
CA LEU A 123 -10.64 8.97 6.16
C LEU A 123 -9.89 7.83 5.45
N ALA A 124 -10.17 7.59 4.17
CA ALA A 124 -9.44 6.64 3.34
C ALA A 124 -7.95 6.98 3.27
N MET A 125 -7.61 8.23 2.96
CA MET A 125 -6.22 8.69 2.88
C MET A 125 -5.52 8.71 4.25
N VAL A 126 -6.24 9.11 5.31
CA VAL A 126 -5.73 9.06 6.68
C VAL A 126 -5.45 7.63 7.12
N THR A 127 -6.33 6.68 6.81
CA THR A 127 -6.12 5.26 7.12
C THR A 127 -4.87 4.74 6.40
N LEU A 128 -4.76 4.98 5.10
CA LEU A 128 -3.59 4.56 4.30
C LEU A 128 -2.29 5.19 4.82
N PHE A 129 -2.33 6.45 5.23
CA PHE A 129 -1.21 7.11 5.90
C PHE A 129 -0.86 6.43 7.23
N CYS A 130 -1.86 6.10 8.08
CA CYS A 130 -1.62 5.40 9.35
C CYS A 130 -0.99 4.01 9.12
N THR A 131 -1.46 3.25 8.11
CA THR A 131 -0.86 1.97 7.70
C THR A 131 0.62 2.15 7.38
N SER A 132 0.97 3.16 6.60
CA SER A 132 2.37 3.43 6.23
C SER A 132 3.23 3.82 7.44
N MET A 133 2.66 4.56 8.38
CA MET A 133 3.36 5.02 9.58
C MET A 133 3.64 3.91 10.59
N ILE A 134 2.92 2.79 10.55
CA ILE A 134 3.27 1.58 11.32
C ILE A 134 4.72 1.18 11.01
N TYR A 135 5.10 1.19 9.73
CA TYR A 135 6.46 0.85 9.29
C TYR A 135 7.43 2.03 9.40
N ALA A 136 7.01 3.23 8.96
CA ALA A 136 7.87 4.41 8.94
C ALA A 136 8.31 4.87 10.34
N SER A 137 7.58 4.51 11.39
CA SER A 137 7.95 4.83 12.78
C SER A 137 8.99 3.88 13.38
N LEU A 138 9.30 2.75 12.74
CA LEU A 138 10.23 1.72 13.24
C LEU A 138 11.68 2.09 12.97
N LYS A 139 12.31 2.80 13.90
CA LYS A 139 13.72 3.23 13.83
C LYS A 139 14.72 2.08 13.72
N THR A 140 14.32 0.87 14.12
CA THR A 140 15.17 -0.33 14.10
C THR A 140 15.30 -0.96 12.71
N ILE A 141 14.49 -0.52 11.73
CA ILE A 141 14.53 -0.99 10.35
C ILE A 141 14.70 0.23 9.44
N ARG A 142 15.93 0.49 9.03
CA ARG A 142 16.28 1.65 8.23
C ARG A 142 15.49 1.76 6.94
N GLN A 143 15.29 0.64 6.24
CA GLN A 143 14.57 0.59 4.96
C GLN A 143 13.13 1.08 5.08
N TRP A 144 12.53 0.97 6.25
CA TRP A 144 11.18 1.43 6.53
C TRP A 144 11.14 2.84 7.15
N ASN A 145 12.14 3.16 8.00
CA ASN A 145 12.18 4.43 8.72
C ASN A 145 12.62 5.59 7.83
N SER A 146 11.74 6.00 6.93
CA SER A 146 11.96 7.05 5.96
C SER A 146 10.64 7.73 5.59
N ALA A 147 10.67 9.01 5.27
CA ALA A 147 9.54 9.74 4.68
C ALA A 147 9.10 9.16 3.33
N LEU A 148 9.98 8.45 2.64
CA LEU A 148 9.66 7.76 1.38
C LEU A 148 8.67 6.61 1.58
N THR A 149 8.57 6.02 2.77
CA THR A 149 7.61 4.97 3.07
C THR A 149 6.16 5.45 2.97
N PRO A 150 5.70 6.47 3.73
CA PRO A 150 4.35 6.99 3.55
C PRO A 150 4.12 7.59 2.17
N MET A 151 5.10 8.24 1.57
CA MET A 151 5.01 8.77 0.22
C MET A 151 4.70 7.66 -0.81
N ASN A 152 5.40 6.52 -0.75
CA ASN A 152 5.13 5.38 -1.63
C ASN A 152 3.76 4.74 -1.35
N TYR A 153 3.36 4.58 -0.07
CA TYR A 153 2.04 4.02 0.24
C TYR A 153 0.91 4.84 -0.36
N LEU A 154 0.96 6.17 -0.20
CA LEU A 154 -0.03 7.08 -0.75
C LEU A 154 0.00 7.11 -2.29
N ALA A 155 1.19 7.25 -2.89
CA ALA A 155 1.34 7.30 -4.35
C ALA A 155 0.89 5.99 -5.03
N LEU A 156 1.29 4.84 -4.50
CA LEU A 156 0.93 3.53 -5.07
C LEU A 156 -0.54 3.19 -4.82
N GLY A 157 -1.14 3.61 -3.70
CA GLY A 157 -2.57 3.50 -3.44
C GLY A 157 -3.39 4.32 -4.43
N LEU A 158 -3.03 5.59 -4.64
CA LEU A 158 -3.69 6.44 -5.64
C LEU A 158 -3.48 5.92 -7.07
N MET A 159 -2.28 5.46 -7.40
CA MET A 159 -1.98 4.85 -8.70
C MET A 159 -2.88 3.64 -8.99
N SER A 160 -2.92 2.68 -8.08
CA SER A 160 -3.76 1.49 -8.26
C SER A 160 -5.25 1.83 -8.26
N GLY A 161 -5.66 2.78 -7.41
CA GLY A 161 -7.03 3.30 -7.37
C GLY A 161 -7.45 3.97 -8.69
N SER A 162 -6.56 4.75 -9.32
CA SER A 162 -6.85 5.40 -10.61
C SER A 162 -7.02 4.40 -11.76
N LEU A 163 -6.18 3.36 -11.79
CA LEU A 163 -6.29 2.28 -12.77
C LEU A 163 -7.60 1.52 -12.62
N LEU A 164 -8.00 1.23 -11.39
CA LEU A 164 -9.29 0.59 -11.10
C LEU A 164 -10.45 1.47 -11.46
N LEU A 165 -10.40 2.78 -11.18
CA LEU A 165 -11.46 3.73 -11.54
C LEU A 165 -11.65 3.80 -13.06
N ALA A 166 -10.54 3.95 -13.80
CA ALA A 166 -10.57 3.96 -15.25
C ALA A 166 -11.08 2.62 -15.83
N ALA A 167 -10.71 1.48 -15.25
CA ALA A 167 -11.19 0.17 -15.66
C ALA A 167 -12.71 0.00 -15.40
N VAL A 168 -13.18 0.41 -14.21
CA VAL A 168 -14.62 0.36 -13.88
C VAL A 168 -15.42 1.22 -14.85
N GLN A 169 -14.98 2.44 -15.11
CA GLN A 169 -15.65 3.32 -16.07
C GLN A 169 -15.68 2.70 -17.47
N GLY A 170 -14.54 2.24 -17.97
CA GLY A 170 -14.47 1.64 -19.31
C GLY A 170 -15.36 0.40 -19.48
N ILE A 171 -15.56 -0.39 -18.41
CA ILE A 171 -16.40 -1.59 -18.45
C ILE A 171 -17.88 -1.25 -18.30
N VAL A 172 -18.23 -0.38 -17.35
CA VAL A 172 -19.63 -0.10 -16.99
C VAL A 172 -20.24 0.93 -17.93
N ALA A 173 -19.54 2.04 -18.19
CA ALA A 173 -20.03 3.08 -19.09
C ALA A 173 -19.76 2.76 -20.59
N GLY A 174 -18.90 1.79 -20.89
CA GLY A 174 -18.54 1.42 -22.26
C GLY A 174 -17.62 2.41 -22.97
N ASP A 175 -17.23 3.47 -22.31
CA ASP A 175 -16.36 4.52 -22.83
C ASP A 175 -15.25 4.89 -21.82
N LEU A 176 -14.07 5.20 -22.33
CA LEU A 176 -12.93 5.64 -21.54
C LEU A 176 -12.85 7.16 -21.51
N ASN A 177 -13.05 7.73 -20.34
CA ASN A 177 -12.88 9.16 -20.16
C ASN A 177 -11.39 9.54 -20.22
N GLY A 178 -11.04 10.39 -21.19
CA GLY A 178 -9.65 10.83 -21.40
C GLY A 178 -9.04 11.53 -20.17
N THR A 179 -9.85 12.21 -19.35
CA THR A 179 -9.38 12.84 -18.10
C THR A 179 -8.95 11.81 -17.07
N LEU A 180 -9.74 10.76 -16.87
CA LEU A 180 -9.39 9.68 -15.94
C LEU A 180 -8.18 8.89 -16.43
N GLN A 181 -8.09 8.64 -17.73
CA GLN A 181 -6.95 7.98 -18.36
C GLN A 181 -5.67 8.78 -18.18
N ASN A 182 -5.71 10.08 -18.45
CA ASN A 182 -4.56 10.97 -18.28
C ASN A 182 -4.14 11.08 -16.78
N ALA A 183 -5.13 11.11 -15.87
CA ALA A 183 -4.86 11.07 -14.44
C ALA A 183 -4.19 9.75 -14.03
N ALA A 184 -4.66 8.62 -14.56
CA ALA A 184 -4.03 7.32 -14.31
C ALA A 184 -2.60 7.25 -14.85
N LEU A 185 -2.35 7.73 -16.08
CA LEU A 185 -0.99 7.83 -16.65
C LEU A 185 -0.07 8.68 -15.76
N GLY A 186 -0.54 9.85 -15.34
CA GLY A 186 0.21 10.73 -14.43
C GLY A 186 0.53 10.07 -13.09
N LEU A 187 -0.42 9.33 -12.51
CA LEU A 187 -0.23 8.62 -11.25
C LEU A 187 0.67 7.38 -11.40
N VAL A 188 0.66 6.69 -12.54
CA VAL A 188 1.63 5.62 -12.84
C VAL A 188 3.05 6.18 -12.91
N VAL A 189 3.25 7.33 -13.57
CA VAL A 189 4.55 8.02 -13.59
C VAL A 189 4.96 8.45 -12.19
N LEU A 190 4.08 9.10 -11.42
CA LEU A 190 4.36 9.52 -10.05
C LEU A 190 4.74 8.33 -9.16
N GLY A 191 3.96 7.23 -9.20
CA GLY A 191 4.24 6.01 -8.46
C GLY A 191 5.58 5.38 -8.84
N SER A 192 5.92 5.35 -10.14
CA SER A 192 7.20 4.85 -10.62
C SER A 192 8.38 5.69 -10.13
N VAL A 193 8.29 7.01 -10.22
CA VAL A 193 9.33 7.93 -9.76
C VAL A 193 9.56 7.81 -8.25
N THR A 194 8.49 7.82 -7.45
CA THR A 194 8.61 7.70 -5.99
C THR A 194 9.23 6.35 -5.61
N LYS A 195 8.87 5.27 -6.32
CA LYS A 195 9.45 3.95 -6.07
C LYS A 195 10.91 3.86 -6.49
N LEU A 196 11.29 4.44 -7.62
CA LEU A 196 12.69 4.48 -8.05
C LEU A 196 13.57 5.29 -7.08
N ILE A 197 13.08 6.43 -6.58
CA ILE A 197 13.77 7.22 -5.54
C ILE A 197 13.96 6.36 -4.28
N TYR A 198 12.93 5.62 -3.85
CA TYR A 198 13.02 4.73 -2.70
C TYR A 198 14.06 3.63 -2.92
N LEU A 199 14.05 2.95 -4.08
CA LEU A 199 15.03 1.89 -4.40
C LEU A 199 16.46 2.44 -4.43
N PHE A 200 16.66 3.63 -4.99
CA PHE A 200 17.96 4.30 -4.99
C PHE A 200 18.42 4.62 -3.57
N TRP A 201 17.52 5.11 -2.72
CA TRP A 201 17.84 5.48 -1.35
C TRP A 201 18.19 4.26 -0.48
N ILE A 202 17.43 3.16 -0.55
CA ILE A 202 17.72 1.95 0.22
C ILE A 202 19.00 1.23 -0.26
N GLY A 203 19.39 1.42 -1.51
CA GLY A 203 20.62 0.88 -2.09
C GLY A 203 21.90 1.50 -1.54
N LYS A 204 21.82 2.68 -0.90
CA LYS A 204 22.99 3.34 -0.29
C LYS A 204 23.42 2.62 1.00
N PRO A 205 24.73 2.31 1.18
CA PRO A 205 25.23 1.65 2.38
C PRO A 205 25.32 2.66 3.54
N GLN A 206 24.21 2.94 4.20
CA GLN A 206 24.11 3.89 5.32
C GLN A 206 23.36 3.26 6.52
N GLY A 207 23.61 2.01 6.83
CA GLY A 207 23.04 1.32 7.99
C GLY A 207 24.00 1.27 9.18
N SER A 208 23.52 0.79 10.31
CA SER A 208 24.36 0.42 11.43
C SER A 208 25.24 -0.77 11.05
N THR A 209 26.46 -0.79 11.54
CA THR A 209 27.41 -1.89 11.39
C THR A 209 27.67 -2.55 12.73
N ILE A 210 28.22 -3.76 12.74
CA ILE A 210 28.64 -4.41 13.99
C ILE A 210 29.68 -3.56 14.75
N GLN A 211 30.55 -2.85 14.03
CA GLN A 211 31.52 -1.93 14.63
C GLN A 211 30.84 -0.75 15.33
N THR A 212 29.86 -0.11 14.67
CA THR A 212 29.14 1.02 15.29
C THR A 212 28.24 0.57 16.44
N ALA A 213 27.68 -0.64 16.37
CA ALA A 213 26.84 -1.20 17.43
C ALA A 213 27.64 -1.58 18.69
N THR A 214 28.90 -2.02 18.51
CA THR A 214 29.78 -2.42 19.61
C THR A 214 30.72 -1.30 20.09
N GLY A 215 30.82 -0.20 19.33
CA GLY A 215 31.77 0.91 19.63
C GLY A 215 33.22 0.67 19.17
N PHE A 216 33.53 -0.51 18.60
CA PHE A 216 34.88 -0.83 18.11
C PHE A 216 35.04 -0.41 16.65
N THR A 217 34.97 0.88 16.38
CA THR A 217 34.92 1.42 15.01
C THR A 217 36.18 1.23 14.19
N GLN A 218 37.35 1.03 14.84
CA GLN A 218 38.64 0.84 14.17
C GLN A 218 39.12 -0.63 14.15
N ALA A 219 38.29 -1.57 14.64
CA ALA A 219 38.64 -2.97 14.74
C ALA A 219 37.76 -3.83 13.85
N SER A 220 38.29 -4.99 13.43
CA SER A 220 37.45 -6.04 12.83
C SER A 220 36.68 -6.76 13.93
N VAL A 221 35.35 -6.65 13.90
CA VAL A 221 34.48 -7.26 14.91
C VAL A 221 33.74 -8.43 14.26
N ARG A 222 33.78 -9.59 14.92
CA ARG A 222 33.00 -10.77 14.54
C ARG A 222 32.35 -11.40 15.75
N LEU A 223 31.20 -11.98 15.57
CA LEU A 223 30.55 -12.79 16.58
C LEU A 223 31.36 -14.08 16.78
N LEU A 224 31.77 -14.36 18.02
CA LEU A 224 32.54 -15.55 18.36
C LEU A 224 31.61 -16.76 18.59
N ASP A 225 30.51 -16.54 19.31
CA ASP A 225 29.51 -17.54 19.64
C ASP A 225 28.11 -16.92 19.56
N GLN A 226 27.16 -17.64 18.99
CA GLN A 226 25.76 -17.18 18.88
C GLN A 226 24.98 -17.28 20.19
N GLY A 227 25.51 -17.97 21.19
CA GLY A 227 24.93 -18.10 22.53
C GLY A 227 23.66 -18.99 22.60
N HIS A 228 23.28 -19.62 21.50
CA HIS A 228 22.12 -20.55 21.43
C HIS A 228 22.34 -21.64 20.39
N THR A 229 21.87 -22.86 20.71
CA THR A 229 21.98 -24.04 19.85
C THR A 229 20.71 -24.30 19.03
N SER A 230 19.57 -23.71 19.43
CA SER A 230 18.29 -23.84 18.74
C SER A 230 17.94 -22.56 17.99
N ASN A 231 17.21 -22.72 16.91
CA ASN A 231 16.68 -21.58 16.16
C ASN A 231 15.68 -20.80 17.02
N SER A 232 15.72 -19.47 16.99
CA SER A 232 14.78 -18.60 17.68
C SER A 232 13.89 -17.89 16.66
N PHE A 233 12.69 -17.46 17.09
CA PHE A 233 11.80 -16.72 16.21
C PHE A 233 12.46 -15.46 15.60
N LEU A 234 13.39 -14.85 16.32
CA LEU A 234 14.17 -13.71 15.83
C LEU A 234 15.04 -14.08 14.62
N ASN A 235 15.61 -15.28 14.62
CA ASN A 235 16.41 -15.77 13.49
C ASN A 235 15.51 -16.15 12.31
N ASP A 236 14.37 -16.76 12.55
CA ASP A 236 13.44 -17.16 11.50
C ASP A 236 12.77 -15.95 10.84
N GLU A 237 12.33 -14.98 11.64
CA GLU A 237 11.62 -13.81 11.14
C GLU A 237 12.57 -12.74 10.59
N PHE A 238 13.61 -12.35 11.35
CA PHE A 238 14.53 -11.29 10.94
C PHE A 238 15.74 -11.78 10.16
N GLY A 239 16.06 -13.07 10.21
CA GLY A 239 17.16 -13.71 9.49
C GLY A 239 16.85 -14.07 8.04
N TYR A 240 15.62 -13.79 7.57
CA TYR A 240 15.25 -14.10 6.20
C TYR A 240 16.12 -13.32 5.20
N THR A 241 16.83 -14.05 4.36
CA THR A 241 17.70 -13.48 3.32
C THR A 241 17.32 -14.02 1.95
N VAL A 242 17.44 -13.18 0.94
CA VAL A 242 17.15 -13.53 -0.45
C VAL A 242 18.41 -13.38 -1.28
N GLU A 243 18.65 -14.32 -2.17
CA GLU A 243 19.76 -14.27 -3.10
C GLU A 243 19.72 -13.00 -3.98
N ALA A 244 20.87 -12.33 -4.18
CA ALA A 244 20.96 -11.06 -4.90
C ALA A 244 20.39 -11.14 -6.33
N ASN A 245 20.66 -12.23 -7.05
CA ASN A 245 20.14 -12.45 -8.41
C ASN A 245 18.60 -12.56 -8.42
N LYS A 246 18.01 -13.22 -7.43
CA LYS A 246 16.56 -13.31 -7.27
C LYS A 246 15.94 -11.95 -6.97
N LEU A 247 16.57 -11.17 -6.07
CA LEU A 247 16.13 -9.80 -5.77
C LEU A 247 16.13 -8.92 -7.01
N LEU A 248 17.19 -8.96 -7.81
CA LEU A 248 17.28 -8.17 -9.04
C LEU A 248 16.18 -8.53 -10.04
N ARG A 249 15.94 -9.84 -10.26
CA ARG A 249 14.85 -10.31 -11.14
C ARG A 249 13.48 -9.87 -10.64
N LEU A 250 13.22 -9.96 -9.32
CA LEU A 250 11.96 -9.54 -8.74
C LEU A 250 11.76 -8.01 -8.81
N ARG A 251 12.82 -7.22 -8.62
CA ARG A 251 12.76 -5.77 -8.82
C ARG A 251 12.45 -5.42 -10.27
N GLY A 252 13.10 -6.07 -11.25
CA GLY A 252 12.80 -5.89 -12.66
C GLY A 252 11.38 -6.29 -13.02
N GLY A 253 10.90 -7.46 -12.55
CA GLY A 253 9.53 -7.93 -12.74
C GLY A 253 8.48 -6.99 -12.11
N MET A 254 8.75 -6.50 -10.91
CA MET A 254 7.90 -5.52 -10.23
C MET A 254 7.79 -4.20 -11.05
N LEU A 255 8.92 -3.65 -11.53
CA LEU A 255 8.91 -2.43 -12.33
C LEU A 255 8.15 -2.63 -13.64
N LEU A 256 8.33 -3.78 -14.28
CA LEU A 256 7.63 -4.13 -15.51
C LEU A 256 6.11 -4.26 -15.28
N LEU A 257 5.70 -5.04 -14.28
CA LEU A 257 4.28 -5.35 -14.03
C LEU A 257 3.53 -4.19 -13.40
N ALA A 258 4.15 -3.44 -12.46
CA ALA A 258 3.45 -2.37 -11.75
C ALA A 258 3.40 -1.06 -12.54
N PHE A 259 4.38 -0.77 -13.41
CA PHE A 259 4.51 0.55 -14.02
C PHE A 259 4.60 0.49 -15.55
N VAL A 260 5.55 -0.25 -16.13
CA VAL A 260 5.83 -0.19 -17.57
C VAL A 260 4.67 -0.73 -18.39
N LEU A 261 4.22 -1.95 -18.10
CA LEU A 261 3.09 -2.55 -18.82
C LEU A 261 1.78 -1.78 -18.62
N PRO A 262 1.38 -1.41 -17.39
CA PRO A 262 0.19 -0.56 -17.21
C PRO A 262 0.25 0.75 -17.97
N PHE A 263 1.40 1.43 -17.99
CA PHE A 263 1.57 2.67 -18.73
C PHE A 263 1.34 2.46 -20.25
N ILE A 264 1.97 1.45 -20.84
CA ILE A 264 1.82 1.13 -22.28
C ILE A 264 0.37 0.75 -22.61
N LEU A 265 -0.25 -0.11 -21.80
CA LEU A 265 -1.62 -0.56 -22.03
C LEU A 265 -2.64 0.57 -21.93
N LEU A 266 -2.46 1.51 -21.00
CA LEU A 266 -3.29 2.71 -20.91
C LEU A 266 -3.20 3.57 -22.17
N MET A 267 -2.03 3.71 -22.78
CA MET A 267 -1.85 4.51 -24.00
C MET A 267 -2.62 3.94 -25.20
N LEU A 268 -3.01 2.67 -25.18
CA LEU A 268 -3.77 2.04 -26.26
C LEU A 268 -5.29 2.35 -26.22
N ASN A 269 -5.75 3.09 -25.22
CA ASN A 269 -7.12 3.61 -25.10
C ASN A 269 -8.23 2.56 -25.31
N SER A 270 -8.12 1.41 -24.61
CA SER A 270 -9.09 0.31 -24.65
C SER A 270 -9.53 -0.09 -23.25
N ALA A 271 -10.83 -0.21 -23.01
CA ALA A 271 -11.39 -0.62 -21.73
C ALA A 271 -10.86 -1.99 -21.26
N ALA A 272 -10.77 -2.96 -22.16
CA ALA A 272 -10.23 -4.28 -21.84
C ALA A 272 -8.74 -4.21 -21.47
N LEU A 273 -7.95 -3.40 -22.19
CA LEU A 273 -6.53 -3.23 -21.89
C LEU A 273 -6.31 -2.44 -20.59
N THR A 274 -7.19 -1.50 -20.26
CA THR A 274 -7.17 -0.78 -18.98
C THR A 274 -7.45 -1.72 -17.80
N LEU A 275 -8.38 -2.66 -17.94
CA LEU A 275 -8.60 -3.70 -16.93
C LEU A 275 -7.35 -4.58 -16.76
N ILE A 276 -6.75 -5.02 -17.86
CA ILE A 276 -5.51 -5.82 -17.83
C ILE A 276 -4.39 -5.01 -17.15
N ALA A 277 -4.26 -3.72 -17.46
CA ALA A 277 -3.31 -2.82 -16.82
C ALA A 277 -3.50 -2.75 -15.30
N ALA A 278 -4.75 -2.62 -14.82
CA ALA A 278 -5.08 -2.60 -13.41
C ALA A 278 -4.71 -3.92 -12.72
N LEU A 279 -5.02 -5.05 -13.33
CA LEU A 279 -4.69 -6.38 -12.78
C LEU A 279 -3.17 -6.62 -12.73
N LEU A 280 -2.43 -6.26 -13.78
CA LEU A 280 -0.98 -6.34 -13.82
C LEU A 280 -0.33 -5.43 -12.76
N ALA A 281 -0.85 -4.21 -12.60
CA ALA A 281 -0.38 -3.29 -11.58
C ALA A 281 -0.58 -3.86 -10.17
N ILE A 282 -1.74 -4.43 -9.85
CA ILE A 282 -1.99 -5.09 -8.56
C ILE A 282 -1.02 -6.26 -8.35
N GLY A 283 -0.81 -7.11 -9.37
CA GLY A 283 0.18 -8.19 -9.32
C GLY A 283 1.60 -7.68 -9.07
N GLY A 284 2.00 -6.62 -9.77
CA GLY A 284 3.29 -5.95 -9.57
C GLY A 284 3.43 -5.32 -8.18
N LEU A 285 2.35 -4.75 -7.62
CA LEU A 285 2.33 -4.21 -6.26
C LEU A 285 2.41 -5.29 -5.17
N LEU A 286 1.88 -6.49 -5.41
CA LEU A 286 2.10 -7.63 -4.50
C LEU A 286 3.58 -8.01 -4.45
N VAL A 287 4.26 -8.04 -5.60
CA VAL A 287 5.72 -8.24 -5.65
C VAL A 287 6.46 -7.08 -4.97
N GLU A 288 6.00 -5.86 -5.17
CA GLU A 288 6.54 -4.66 -4.52
C GLU A 288 6.45 -4.74 -2.99
N ARG A 289 5.29 -5.12 -2.44
CA ARG A 289 5.13 -5.31 -0.99
C ARG A 289 5.98 -6.48 -0.48
N TRP A 290 6.08 -7.56 -1.25
CA TRP A 290 6.98 -8.65 -0.89
C TRP A 290 8.43 -8.17 -0.77
N LEU A 291 8.93 -7.40 -1.75
CA LEU A 291 10.27 -6.80 -1.70
C LEU A 291 10.43 -5.85 -0.52
N PHE A 292 9.43 -5.02 -0.22
CA PHE A 292 9.44 -4.09 0.91
C PHE A 292 9.68 -4.81 2.25
N PHE A 293 9.13 -6.02 2.43
CA PHE A 293 9.37 -6.85 3.63
C PHE A 293 10.67 -7.64 3.52
N ALA A 294 10.94 -8.28 2.38
CA ALA A 294 12.09 -9.16 2.20
C ALA A 294 13.44 -8.42 2.31
N GLU A 295 13.49 -7.15 1.87
CA GLU A 295 14.69 -6.32 1.90
C GLU A 295 14.91 -5.61 3.25
N ALA A 296 13.94 -5.66 4.15
CA ALA A 296 14.02 -5.04 5.46
C ALA A 296 15.01 -5.79 6.37
N ARG A 297 15.93 -5.05 6.97
CA ARG A 297 16.95 -5.58 7.87
C ARG A 297 16.83 -4.93 9.24
N HIS A 298 16.54 -5.75 10.25
CA HIS A 298 16.41 -5.28 11.62
C HIS A 298 17.79 -5.19 12.28
N VAL A 299 18.04 -4.12 13.06
CA VAL A 299 19.35 -3.91 13.74
C VAL A 299 19.73 -5.02 14.72
N VAL A 300 18.76 -5.80 15.22
CA VAL A 300 19.04 -6.95 16.08
C VAL A 300 19.95 -7.98 15.42
N ARG A 301 19.96 -8.05 14.09
CA ARG A 301 20.81 -8.98 13.33
C ARG A 301 22.33 -8.74 13.55
N LEU A 302 22.70 -7.52 13.91
CA LEU A 302 24.10 -7.22 14.26
C LEU A 302 24.56 -8.01 15.48
N TYR A 303 23.66 -8.33 16.42
CA TYR A 303 23.95 -9.17 17.59
C TYR A 303 23.99 -10.67 17.25
N HIS A 304 23.52 -11.03 16.05
CA HIS A 304 23.57 -12.40 15.52
C HIS A 304 24.63 -12.59 14.42
N GLY A 305 25.57 -11.65 14.31
CA GLY A 305 26.76 -11.77 13.47
C GLY A 305 26.67 -11.10 12.09
N ASP A 306 25.54 -10.49 11.73
CA ASP A 306 25.46 -9.70 10.50
C ASP A 306 26.38 -8.49 10.60
N GLN A 307 27.12 -8.20 9.54
CA GLN A 307 28.10 -7.11 9.54
C GLN A 307 27.45 -5.73 9.32
N ARG A 308 26.27 -5.68 8.67
CA ARG A 308 25.54 -4.45 8.30
C ARG A 308 24.03 -4.70 8.26
N THR A 309 23.26 -3.63 8.48
CA THR A 309 21.79 -3.61 8.33
C THR A 309 21.33 -2.63 7.28
#